data_734834c7bf33b9885132a4dba56f954b
#
_entry.id   734834c7bf33b9885132a4dba56f954b
#
_cell.length_a   1.000
_cell.length_b   1.000
_cell.length_c   1.000
_cell.angle_alpha   90.00
_cell.angle_beta   90.00
_cell.angle_gamma   90.00
#
_symmetry.space_group_name_H-M   'P 1'
#
loop_
_entity.id
_entity.type
_entity.pdbx_description
1 polymer ?
#
loop_
_entity_poly.entity_id
_entity_poly.type
_entity_poly.pdbx_seq_one_letter_code
_entity_poly.pdbx_strand_id
1 'polypeptide(L)'
;FLRCGIKPLKIDLSKAVTGPEAFYVLDAEPLTIKKLTTLVEDASPLGRLFDMDVLRPDGKKVDREELHLEGRKCLICSGPAKVCSSRRVHPVAELQARTTAILTETMDTLNAATAARQAVRALLYEVTTTPKPGLVDRRNSGSHTDMDSFTFMSSAASLYPYFEACTRAGRKTADGPAPETFAALRPLGCEAEGEMRAATHGVNTHKGAIFSIGIVCAALGRLDRAVWADPARVLAEVSTMTAGLTAKDFAGVTAENAVTAGQKDRKSTRQNSSHGVQSRMP
;
A
#
# COMPACT_ATOMS: atom_id res chain seq x y z
N PHE A 1 -24.34 2.90 1.77
CA PHE A 1 -25.60 3.06 2.52
C PHE A 1 -25.33 3.47 3.96
N LEU A 2 -24.55 2.70 4.73
CA LEU A 2 -24.27 2.99 6.15
C LEU A 2 -23.68 4.39 6.39
N ARG A 3 -22.79 4.87 5.50
CA ARG A 3 -22.23 6.24 5.59
C ARG A 3 -23.28 7.34 5.37
N CYS A 4 -24.39 7.00 4.73
CA CYS A 4 -25.52 7.92 4.52
C CYS A 4 -26.63 7.71 5.55
N GLY A 5 -26.38 6.96 6.63
CA GLY A 5 -27.35 6.68 7.68
C GLY A 5 -28.44 5.66 7.29
N ILE A 6 -28.36 5.05 6.11
CA ILE A 6 -29.33 4.05 5.65
C ILE A 6 -28.88 2.68 6.11
N LYS A 7 -29.64 2.07 7.02
CA LYS A 7 -29.39 0.71 7.52
C LYS A 7 -30.20 -0.31 6.73
N PRO A 8 -29.56 -1.37 6.20
CA PRO A 8 -30.29 -2.45 5.57
C PRO A 8 -31.20 -3.18 6.57
N LEU A 9 -32.44 -3.40 6.20
CA LEU A 9 -33.38 -4.28 6.94
C LEU A 9 -33.03 -5.75 6.75
N LYS A 10 -32.60 -6.12 5.56
CA LYS A 10 -32.13 -7.46 5.22
C LYS A 10 -31.00 -7.38 4.20
N ILE A 11 -30.04 -8.28 4.34
CA ILE A 11 -28.96 -8.50 3.37
C ILE A 11 -28.96 -9.98 3.04
N ASP A 12 -28.97 -10.29 1.74
CA ASP A 12 -28.81 -11.64 1.21
C ASP A 12 -27.64 -11.65 0.23
N LEU A 13 -26.66 -12.53 0.47
CA LEU A 13 -25.46 -12.63 -0.34
C LEU A 13 -25.40 -14.02 -0.96
N SER A 14 -25.30 -14.09 -2.27
CA SER A 14 -25.12 -15.34 -3.00
C SER A 14 -23.82 -15.32 -3.80
N LYS A 15 -23.25 -16.50 -4.02
CA LYS A 15 -22.07 -16.69 -4.86
C LYS A 15 -22.43 -17.75 -5.90
N ALA A 16 -22.90 -17.30 -7.05
CA ALA A 16 -23.24 -18.15 -8.18
C ALA A 16 -22.04 -18.35 -9.11
N VAL A 17 -22.16 -19.28 -10.06
CA VAL A 17 -21.17 -19.49 -11.13
C VAL A 17 -20.98 -18.24 -12.00
N THR A 18 -22.05 -17.44 -12.13
CA THR A 18 -22.07 -16.16 -12.87
C THR A 18 -21.39 -15.01 -12.14
N GLY A 19 -21.09 -15.17 -10.85
CA GLY A 19 -20.46 -14.16 -10.00
C GLY A 19 -21.16 -13.98 -8.66
N PRO A 20 -20.61 -13.12 -7.79
CA PRO A 20 -21.24 -12.76 -6.53
C PRO A 20 -22.41 -11.79 -6.76
N GLU A 21 -23.52 -12.05 -6.08
CA GLU A 21 -24.72 -11.21 -6.06
C GLU A 21 -25.05 -10.80 -4.63
N ALA A 22 -25.57 -9.58 -4.45
CA ALA A 22 -25.96 -9.06 -3.15
C ALA A 22 -27.32 -8.36 -3.25
N PHE A 23 -28.27 -8.78 -2.43
CA PHE A 23 -29.59 -8.17 -2.33
C PHE A 23 -29.72 -7.44 -0.98
N TYR A 24 -30.15 -6.19 -1.07
CA TYR A 24 -30.35 -5.33 0.10
C TYR A 24 -31.80 -4.87 0.14
N VAL A 25 -32.50 -5.13 1.25
CA VAL A 25 -33.80 -4.52 1.52
C VAL A 25 -33.54 -3.29 2.38
N LEU A 26 -33.96 -2.13 1.88
CA LEU A 26 -33.71 -0.83 2.49
C LEU A 26 -35.03 -0.12 2.77
N ASP A 27 -35.13 0.51 3.96
CA ASP A 27 -36.25 1.42 4.27
C ASP A 27 -35.81 2.85 3.89
N ALA A 28 -35.94 3.15 2.60
CA ALA A 28 -35.57 4.45 2.05
C ALA A 28 -36.26 4.69 0.70
N GLU A 29 -36.38 5.95 0.35
CA GLU A 29 -37.00 6.38 -0.91
C GLU A 29 -36.19 5.83 -2.12
N PRO A 30 -36.85 5.13 -3.09
CA PRO A 30 -36.15 4.44 -4.19
C PRO A 30 -35.29 5.36 -5.08
N LEU A 31 -35.71 6.59 -5.35
CA LEU A 31 -34.93 7.55 -6.14
C LEU A 31 -33.66 7.98 -5.39
N THR A 32 -33.72 8.14 -4.07
CA THR A 32 -32.54 8.41 -3.24
C THR A 32 -31.54 7.26 -3.32
N ILE A 33 -32.01 6.00 -3.21
CA ILE A 33 -31.14 4.83 -3.36
C ILE A 33 -30.55 4.78 -4.77
N LYS A 34 -31.35 5.04 -5.81
CA LYS A 34 -30.84 5.05 -7.20
C LYS A 34 -29.77 6.13 -7.40
N LYS A 35 -29.94 7.31 -6.82
CA LYS A 35 -28.91 8.34 -6.85
C LYS A 35 -27.60 7.89 -6.19
N LEU A 36 -27.67 7.25 -5.03
CA LEU A 36 -26.50 6.74 -4.34
C LEU A 36 -25.78 5.61 -5.10
N THR A 37 -26.54 4.64 -5.64
CA THR A 37 -25.95 3.56 -6.45
C THR A 37 -25.30 4.09 -7.70
N THR A 38 -25.93 5.05 -8.40
CA THR A 38 -25.35 5.69 -9.57
C THR A 38 -24.05 6.44 -9.23
N LEU A 39 -24.00 7.16 -8.11
CA LEU A 39 -22.75 7.80 -7.64
C LEU A 39 -21.63 6.77 -7.42
N VAL A 40 -21.91 5.61 -6.83
CA VAL A 40 -20.94 4.55 -6.65
C VAL A 40 -20.47 3.97 -7.99
N GLU A 41 -21.42 3.69 -8.91
CA GLU A 41 -21.12 3.19 -10.25
C GLU A 41 -20.22 4.13 -11.05
N ASP A 42 -20.39 5.44 -10.89
CA ASP A 42 -19.70 6.46 -11.69
C ASP A 42 -18.45 7.03 -10.98
N ALA A 43 -18.25 6.74 -9.68
CA ALA A 43 -17.17 7.33 -8.88
C ALA A 43 -15.74 6.87 -9.26
N SER A 44 -15.60 5.71 -9.90
CA SER A 44 -14.28 5.14 -10.19
C SER A 44 -14.34 4.09 -11.30
N PRO A 45 -13.21 3.73 -11.92
CA PRO A 45 -13.15 2.59 -12.82
C PRO A 45 -13.72 1.30 -12.24
N LEU A 46 -13.45 1.02 -10.96
CA LEU A 46 -14.03 -0.14 -10.26
C LEU A 46 -15.57 -0.04 -10.17
N GLY A 47 -16.08 1.14 -9.84
CA GLY A 47 -17.52 1.40 -9.76
C GLY A 47 -18.25 1.04 -11.06
N ARG A 48 -17.57 1.23 -12.19
CA ARG A 48 -18.10 0.88 -13.52
C ARG A 48 -18.37 -0.62 -13.70
N LEU A 49 -17.74 -1.48 -12.89
CA LEU A 49 -17.95 -2.93 -12.92
C LEU A 49 -19.17 -3.37 -12.10
N PHE A 50 -19.70 -2.53 -11.23
CA PHE A 50 -20.95 -2.81 -10.53
C PHE A 50 -22.15 -2.57 -11.42
N ASP A 51 -23.16 -3.42 -11.29
CA ASP A 51 -24.48 -3.28 -11.92
C ASP A 51 -25.53 -3.30 -10.81
N MET A 52 -25.92 -2.10 -10.35
CA MET A 52 -26.77 -1.94 -9.17
C MET A 52 -28.19 -1.53 -9.58
N ASP A 53 -29.06 -2.52 -9.62
CA ASP A 53 -30.47 -2.28 -9.87
C ASP A 53 -31.21 -1.91 -8.57
N VAL A 54 -32.08 -0.93 -8.68
CA VAL A 54 -32.98 -0.50 -7.61
C VAL A 54 -34.42 -0.84 -8.02
N LEU A 55 -35.10 -1.61 -7.18
CA LEU A 55 -36.47 -2.01 -7.40
C LEU A 55 -37.37 -1.31 -6.37
N ARG A 56 -38.55 -0.89 -6.82
CA ARG A 56 -39.62 -0.44 -5.94
C ARG A 56 -40.32 -1.61 -5.28
N PRO A 57 -41.15 -1.39 -4.25
CA PRO A 57 -41.94 -2.47 -3.62
C PRO A 57 -42.87 -3.20 -4.58
N ASP A 58 -43.31 -2.54 -5.66
CA ASP A 58 -44.14 -3.13 -6.74
C ASP A 58 -43.31 -3.94 -7.76
N GLY A 59 -42.01 -4.05 -7.58
CA GLY A 59 -41.07 -4.76 -8.46
C GLY A 59 -40.59 -3.95 -9.67
N LYS A 60 -41.06 -2.72 -9.85
CA LYS A 60 -40.60 -1.88 -10.97
C LYS A 60 -39.19 -1.35 -10.73
N LYS A 61 -38.36 -1.43 -11.76
CA LYS A 61 -37.00 -0.86 -11.75
C LYS A 61 -37.03 0.65 -11.74
N VAL A 62 -36.09 1.26 -11.03
CA VAL A 62 -35.83 2.72 -11.10
C VAL A 62 -34.70 2.94 -12.09
N ASP A 63 -34.99 3.66 -13.17
CA ASP A 63 -34.01 3.93 -14.22
C ASP A 63 -33.23 5.22 -13.99
N ARG A 64 -32.09 5.38 -14.69
CA ARG A 64 -31.25 6.60 -14.63
C ARG A 64 -31.98 7.82 -15.23
N GLU A 65 -32.82 7.60 -16.19
CA GLU A 65 -33.61 8.63 -16.83
C GLU A 65 -34.56 9.36 -15.84
N GLU A 66 -35.07 8.66 -14.84
CA GLU A 66 -35.89 9.27 -13.77
C GLU A 66 -35.12 10.28 -12.91
N LEU A 67 -33.77 10.19 -12.91
CA LEU A 67 -32.90 11.17 -12.29
C LEU A 67 -32.29 12.17 -13.27
N HIS A 68 -32.76 12.20 -14.51
CA HIS A 68 -32.22 13.02 -15.61
C HIS A 68 -30.72 12.77 -15.86
N LEU A 69 -30.26 11.53 -15.63
CA LEU A 69 -28.86 11.13 -15.81
C LEU A 69 -28.66 10.39 -17.14
N GLU A 70 -27.51 10.60 -17.76
CA GLU A 70 -27.12 9.85 -18.96
C GLU A 70 -27.07 8.35 -18.69
N GLY A 71 -27.36 7.56 -19.73
CA GLY A 71 -27.16 6.12 -19.71
C GLY A 71 -25.69 5.74 -19.50
N ARG A 72 -25.45 4.48 -19.08
CA ARG A 72 -24.09 3.98 -18.86
C ARG A 72 -23.24 4.03 -20.13
N LYS A 73 -21.99 4.43 -20.01
CA LYS A 73 -21.00 4.42 -21.10
C LYS A 73 -20.31 3.06 -21.20
N CYS A 74 -19.92 2.67 -22.41
CA CYS A 74 -19.16 1.45 -22.66
C CYS A 74 -17.78 1.50 -21.98
N LEU A 75 -17.33 0.38 -21.44
CA LEU A 75 -16.01 0.26 -20.79
C LEU A 75 -14.84 0.39 -21.78
N ILE A 76 -15.08 0.15 -23.07
CA ILE A 76 -14.05 0.15 -24.13
C ILE A 76 -14.02 1.48 -24.86
N CYS A 77 -15.14 1.85 -25.53
CA CYS A 77 -15.18 2.98 -26.45
C CYS A 77 -15.85 4.24 -25.87
N SER A 78 -16.33 4.19 -24.63
CA SER A 78 -17.08 5.29 -23.98
C SER A 78 -18.40 5.70 -24.68
N GLY A 79 -18.80 5.00 -25.73
CA GLY A 79 -20.12 5.15 -26.35
C GLY A 79 -21.26 4.60 -25.48
N PRO A 80 -22.53 4.67 -25.92
CA PRO A 80 -23.65 4.13 -25.15
C PRO A 80 -23.51 2.62 -24.90
N ALA A 81 -23.45 2.19 -23.62
CA ALA A 81 -23.23 0.78 -23.27
C ALA A 81 -24.31 -0.15 -23.84
N LYS A 82 -25.57 0.27 -23.82
CA LYS A 82 -26.72 -0.46 -24.40
C LYS A 82 -26.49 -0.79 -25.89
N VAL A 83 -25.97 0.17 -26.67
CA VAL A 83 -25.69 -0.02 -28.09
C VAL A 83 -24.57 -1.01 -28.32
N CYS A 84 -23.46 -0.86 -27.59
CA CYS A 84 -22.32 -1.78 -27.70
C CYS A 84 -22.70 -3.20 -27.30
N SER A 85 -23.49 -3.37 -26.23
CA SER A 85 -23.96 -4.66 -25.75
C SER A 85 -24.90 -5.35 -26.75
N SER A 86 -25.96 -4.64 -27.19
CA SER A 86 -26.98 -5.20 -28.10
C SER A 86 -26.39 -5.57 -29.47
N ARG A 87 -25.45 -4.79 -29.98
CA ARG A 87 -24.81 -5.00 -31.28
C ARG A 87 -23.52 -5.84 -31.19
N ARG A 88 -23.10 -6.26 -30.00
CA ARG A 88 -21.85 -6.99 -29.76
C ARG A 88 -20.65 -6.30 -30.44
N VAL A 89 -20.53 -4.97 -30.25
CA VAL A 89 -19.51 -4.15 -30.95
C VAL A 89 -18.09 -4.56 -30.57
N HIS A 90 -17.90 -5.02 -29.33
CA HIS A 90 -16.59 -5.44 -28.79
C HIS A 90 -16.55 -6.95 -28.57
N PRO A 91 -15.42 -7.62 -28.89
CA PRO A 91 -15.21 -9.02 -28.56
C PRO A 91 -15.25 -9.25 -27.03
N VAL A 92 -15.73 -10.40 -26.61
CA VAL A 92 -15.76 -10.78 -25.16
C VAL A 92 -14.37 -10.75 -24.54
N ALA A 93 -13.35 -11.20 -25.28
CA ALA A 93 -11.97 -11.19 -24.83
C ALA A 93 -11.46 -9.77 -24.47
N GLU A 94 -11.83 -8.76 -25.26
CA GLU A 94 -11.48 -7.36 -25.00
C GLU A 94 -12.15 -6.84 -23.72
N LEU A 95 -13.44 -7.16 -23.55
CA LEU A 95 -14.17 -6.82 -22.33
C LEU A 95 -13.57 -7.47 -21.08
N GLN A 96 -13.22 -8.76 -21.18
CA GLN A 96 -12.56 -9.50 -20.10
C GLN A 96 -11.19 -8.89 -19.76
N ALA A 97 -10.37 -8.60 -20.77
CA ALA A 97 -9.06 -7.96 -20.57
C ALA A 97 -9.21 -6.61 -19.88
N ARG A 98 -10.18 -5.77 -20.31
CA ARG A 98 -10.45 -4.47 -19.69
C ARG A 98 -10.93 -4.59 -18.25
N THR A 99 -11.82 -5.54 -17.97
CA THR A 99 -12.32 -5.81 -16.61
C THR A 99 -11.20 -6.27 -15.70
N THR A 100 -10.36 -7.20 -16.17
CA THR A 100 -9.20 -7.68 -15.42
C THR A 100 -8.22 -6.54 -15.14
N ALA A 101 -7.94 -5.69 -16.12
CA ALA A 101 -7.05 -4.54 -15.93
C ALA A 101 -7.58 -3.58 -14.84
N ILE A 102 -8.89 -3.26 -14.86
CA ILE A 102 -9.52 -2.40 -13.84
C ILE A 102 -9.40 -3.03 -12.43
N LEU A 103 -9.67 -4.32 -12.32
CA LEU A 103 -9.57 -5.05 -11.05
C LEU A 103 -8.13 -5.06 -10.53
N THR A 104 -7.16 -5.41 -11.38
CA THR A 104 -5.75 -5.47 -11.01
C THR A 104 -5.24 -4.10 -10.56
N GLU A 105 -5.47 -3.04 -11.34
CA GLU A 105 -5.05 -1.68 -11.00
C GLU A 105 -5.66 -1.19 -9.68
N THR A 106 -6.94 -1.51 -9.47
CA THR A 106 -7.63 -1.17 -8.21
C THR A 106 -7.04 -1.92 -7.03
N MET A 107 -6.81 -3.22 -7.17
CA MET A 107 -6.22 -4.04 -6.10
C MET A 107 -4.79 -3.61 -5.78
N ASP A 108 -3.98 -3.31 -6.79
CA ASP A 108 -2.62 -2.80 -6.61
C ASP A 108 -2.62 -1.47 -5.86
N THR A 109 -3.56 -0.58 -6.20
CA THR A 109 -3.74 0.69 -5.49
C THR A 109 -4.14 0.49 -4.02
N LEU A 110 -5.12 -0.38 -3.75
CA LEU A 110 -5.57 -0.67 -2.39
C LEU A 110 -4.48 -1.37 -1.56
N ASN A 111 -3.71 -2.26 -2.17
CA ASN A 111 -2.59 -2.95 -1.54
C ASN A 111 -1.48 -1.97 -1.17
N ALA A 112 -1.07 -1.08 -2.09
CA ALA A 112 -0.05 -0.07 -1.83
C ALA A 112 -0.47 0.87 -0.69
N ALA A 113 -1.70 1.38 -0.72
CA ALA A 113 -2.24 2.21 0.36
C ALA A 113 -2.34 1.44 1.70
N THR A 114 -2.61 0.14 1.67
CA THR A 114 -2.67 -0.70 2.87
C THR A 114 -1.28 -0.89 3.47
N ALA A 115 -0.28 -1.23 2.66
CA ALA A 115 1.11 -1.37 3.12
C ALA A 115 1.62 -0.06 3.74
N ALA A 116 1.41 1.07 3.06
CA ALA A 116 1.83 2.38 3.54
C ALA A 116 1.20 2.74 4.90
N ARG A 117 -0.13 2.52 5.06
CA ARG A 117 -0.81 2.74 6.34
C ARG A 117 -0.23 1.89 7.46
N GLN A 118 0.08 0.61 7.20
CA GLN A 118 0.68 -0.27 8.20
C GLN A 118 2.10 0.15 8.55
N ALA A 119 2.90 0.59 7.56
CA ALA A 119 4.24 1.10 7.78
C ALA A 119 4.23 2.35 8.68
N VAL A 120 3.42 3.36 8.35
CA VAL A 120 3.26 4.56 9.20
C VAL A 120 2.76 4.19 10.58
N ARG A 121 1.77 3.30 10.69
CA ARG A 121 1.26 2.83 11.98
C ARG A 121 2.35 2.15 12.82
N ALA A 122 3.22 1.36 12.21
CA ALA A 122 4.34 0.73 12.89
C ALA A 122 5.32 1.76 13.45
N LEU A 123 5.67 2.82 12.69
CA LEU A 123 6.50 3.92 13.16
C LEU A 123 5.86 4.68 14.34
N LEU A 124 4.56 4.93 14.26
CA LEU A 124 3.84 5.60 15.35
C LEU A 124 3.78 4.73 16.62
N TYR A 125 3.60 3.42 16.47
CA TYR A 125 3.61 2.51 17.61
C TYR A 125 5.01 2.39 18.20
N GLU A 126 6.05 2.38 17.36
CA GLU A 126 7.44 2.34 17.82
C GLU A 126 7.75 3.55 18.71
N VAL A 127 7.50 4.78 18.24
CA VAL A 127 7.82 5.98 18.99
C VAL A 127 6.97 6.14 20.27
N THR A 128 5.75 5.60 20.29
CA THR A 128 4.87 5.67 21.47
C THR A 128 5.10 4.57 22.49
N THR A 129 5.84 3.51 22.13
CA THR A 129 6.20 2.43 23.06
C THR A 129 7.12 2.97 24.15
N THR A 130 6.83 2.63 25.42
CA THR A 130 7.60 3.10 26.58
C THR A 130 7.62 2.00 27.65
N PRO A 131 8.72 1.84 28.43
CA PRO A 131 9.93 2.66 28.39
C PRO A 131 10.91 2.22 27.28
N LYS A 132 11.62 3.21 26.68
CA LYS A 132 12.74 2.96 25.75
C LYS A 132 14.01 3.65 26.29
N PRO A 133 14.82 2.98 27.07
CA PRO A 133 16.02 3.59 27.66
C PRO A 133 16.94 4.19 26.60
N GLY A 134 17.27 5.47 26.71
CA GLY A 134 18.14 6.19 25.79
C GLY A 134 17.53 6.61 24.46
N LEU A 135 16.30 6.19 24.14
CA LEU A 135 15.59 6.51 22.91
C LEU A 135 14.40 7.43 23.19
N VAL A 136 13.96 8.13 22.13
CA VAL A 136 12.73 8.94 22.22
C VAL A 136 11.52 8.03 22.42
N ASP A 137 10.73 8.34 23.42
CA ASP A 137 9.43 7.73 23.66
C ASP A 137 8.39 8.81 24.03
N ARG A 138 7.17 8.43 24.35
CA ARG A 138 6.11 9.39 24.71
C ARG A 138 6.34 10.13 26.04
N ARG A 139 7.32 9.73 26.85
CA ARG A 139 7.61 10.32 28.17
C ARG A 139 8.78 11.29 28.13
N ASN A 140 9.79 10.99 27.32
CA ASN A 140 11.02 11.79 27.26
C ASN A 140 11.75 11.59 25.92
N SER A 141 12.71 12.47 25.68
CA SER A 141 13.55 12.45 24.47
C SER A 141 14.76 11.51 24.53
N GLY A 142 14.88 10.70 25.60
CA GLY A 142 16.06 9.83 25.79
C GLY A 142 17.35 10.64 25.83
N SER A 143 18.31 10.23 25.02
CA SER A 143 19.62 10.91 24.88
C SER A 143 19.61 12.06 23.85
N HIS A 144 18.47 12.37 23.25
CA HIS A 144 18.35 13.36 22.19
C HIS A 144 17.93 14.75 22.72
N THR A 145 18.56 15.79 22.19
CA THR A 145 18.23 17.18 22.51
C THR A 145 17.56 17.92 21.33
N ASP A 146 17.55 17.31 20.16
CA ASP A 146 17.12 17.87 18.87
C ASP A 146 15.80 17.26 18.35
N MET A 147 15.25 16.28 19.05
CA MET A 147 14.02 15.60 18.63
C MET A 147 13.20 15.08 19.83
N ASP A 148 11.91 15.01 19.63
CA ASP A 148 10.92 14.47 20.58
C ASP A 148 9.92 13.55 19.87
N SER A 149 8.91 13.07 20.59
CA SER A 149 7.87 12.20 20.01
C SER A 149 7.07 12.88 18.89
N PHE A 150 6.85 14.20 18.95
CA PHE A 150 6.12 14.93 17.90
C PHE A 150 6.96 15.06 16.63
N THR A 151 8.27 15.23 16.75
CA THR A 151 9.23 15.22 15.63
C THR A 151 9.15 13.87 14.89
N PHE A 152 9.13 12.75 15.63
CA PHE A 152 8.96 11.42 15.05
C PHE A 152 7.59 11.22 14.41
N MET A 153 6.51 11.70 15.00
CA MET A 153 5.15 11.60 14.43
C MET A 153 5.03 12.40 13.12
N SER A 154 5.59 13.61 13.07
CA SER A 154 5.63 14.45 11.86
C SER A 154 6.40 13.76 10.74
N SER A 155 7.55 13.20 11.07
CA SER A 155 8.35 12.39 10.14
C SER A 155 7.60 11.15 9.64
N ALA A 156 6.97 10.37 10.54
CA ALA A 156 6.22 9.19 10.15
C ALA A 156 5.07 9.52 9.18
N ALA A 157 4.37 10.63 9.42
CA ALA A 157 3.28 11.10 8.57
C ALA A 157 3.78 11.48 7.16
N SER A 158 4.93 12.15 7.05
CA SER A 158 5.52 12.57 5.77
C SER A 158 5.96 11.37 4.90
N LEU A 159 6.22 10.21 5.50
CA LEU A 159 6.71 9.01 4.80
C LEU A 159 5.61 8.14 4.19
N TYR A 160 4.33 8.46 4.38
CA TYR A 160 3.24 7.67 3.78
C TYR A 160 3.36 7.52 2.25
N PRO A 161 3.58 8.62 1.47
CA PRO A 161 3.71 8.51 0.00
C PRO A 161 4.90 7.65 -0.43
N TYR A 162 5.99 7.69 0.32
CA TYR A 162 7.18 6.88 0.06
C TYR A 162 6.87 5.38 0.19
N PHE A 163 6.25 4.94 1.28
CA PHE A 163 5.91 3.53 1.48
C PHE A 163 4.91 3.02 0.44
N GLU A 164 3.97 3.88 0.02
CA GLU A 164 3.07 3.57 -1.07
C GLU A 164 3.84 3.39 -2.39
N ALA A 165 4.77 4.29 -2.71
CA ALA A 165 5.60 4.22 -3.90
C ALA A 165 6.51 2.98 -3.91
N CYS A 166 7.08 2.59 -2.76
CA CYS A 166 7.86 1.36 -2.63
C CYS A 166 7.03 0.11 -2.97
N THR A 167 5.79 0.02 -2.45
CA THR A 167 4.90 -1.11 -2.75
C THR A 167 4.55 -1.16 -4.23
N ARG A 168 4.26 -0.02 -4.86
CA ARG A 168 4.00 0.08 -6.30
C ARG A 168 5.24 -0.31 -7.13
N ALA A 169 6.43 0.12 -6.72
CA ALA A 169 7.68 -0.28 -7.37
C ALA A 169 7.90 -1.79 -7.30
N GLY A 170 7.65 -2.40 -6.13
CA GLY A 170 7.68 -3.85 -5.96
C GLY A 170 6.72 -4.56 -6.90
N ARG A 171 5.47 -4.09 -6.98
CA ARG A 171 4.46 -4.68 -7.89
C ARG A 171 4.87 -4.57 -9.36
N LYS A 172 5.37 -3.41 -9.77
CA LYS A 172 5.81 -3.16 -11.15
C LYS A 172 6.97 -4.06 -11.59
N THR A 173 7.83 -4.45 -10.65
CA THR A 173 9.02 -5.27 -10.92
C THR A 173 8.87 -6.72 -10.48
N ALA A 174 7.64 -7.17 -10.13
CA ALA A 174 7.40 -8.49 -9.54
C ALA A 174 7.82 -9.65 -10.46
N ASP A 175 7.65 -9.50 -11.77
CA ASP A 175 7.96 -10.52 -12.76
C ASP A 175 9.45 -10.51 -13.17
N GLY A 176 10.22 -9.51 -12.73
CA GLY A 176 11.66 -9.38 -13.01
C GLY A 176 12.55 -9.84 -11.84
N PRO A 177 13.87 -9.80 -12.03
CA PRO A 177 14.84 -10.15 -10.99
C PRO A 177 14.67 -9.29 -9.72
N ALA A 178 14.62 -9.92 -8.55
CA ALA A 178 14.38 -9.24 -7.29
C ALA A 178 15.40 -8.11 -6.97
N PRO A 179 16.70 -8.20 -7.30
CA PRO A 179 17.65 -7.10 -7.10
C PRO A 179 17.34 -5.82 -7.89
N GLU A 180 16.63 -5.93 -9.02
CA GLU A 180 16.20 -4.75 -9.80
C GLU A 180 15.15 -3.94 -9.04
N THR A 181 14.29 -4.59 -8.28
CA THR A 181 13.36 -3.90 -7.37
C THR A 181 14.12 -3.04 -6.38
N PHE A 182 15.15 -3.58 -5.73
CA PHE A 182 15.96 -2.79 -4.80
C PHE A 182 16.64 -1.60 -5.49
N ALA A 183 17.15 -1.76 -6.70
CA ALA A 183 17.73 -0.66 -7.46
C ALA A 183 16.71 0.46 -7.71
N ALA A 184 15.45 0.12 -7.99
CA ALA A 184 14.36 1.08 -8.19
C ALA A 184 13.96 1.84 -6.90
N LEU A 185 14.27 1.30 -5.70
CA LEU A 185 13.97 1.98 -4.43
C LEU A 185 14.98 3.09 -4.09
N ARG A 186 16.20 3.06 -4.62
CA ARG A 186 17.24 4.03 -4.24
C ARG A 186 16.84 5.49 -4.47
N PRO A 187 16.33 5.91 -5.65
CA PRO A 187 15.86 7.27 -5.85
C PRO A 187 14.70 7.64 -4.92
N LEU A 188 13.73 6.74 -4.74
CA LEU A 188 12.59 6.95 -3.83
C LEU A 188 13.06 7.18 -2.39
N GLY A 189 14.07 6.43 -1.93
CA GLY A 189 14.65 6.59 -0.60
C GLY A 189 15.35 7.93 -0.41
N CYS A 190 16.05 8.42 -1.43
CA CYS A 190 16.68 9.75 -1.39
C CYS A 190 15.64 10.88 -1.29
N GLU A 191 14.56 10.79 -2.05
CA GLU A 191 13.43 11.72 -1.99
C GLU A 191 12.77 11.69 -0.60
N ALA A 192 12.52 10.51 -0.06
CA ALA A 192 11.94 10.32 1.26
C ALA A 192 12.82 10.88 2.39
N GLU A 193 14.16 10.78 2.30
CA GLU A 193 15.06 11.45 3.25
C GLU A 193 14.91 12.98 3.18
N GLY A 194 14.66 13.55 2.01
CA GLY A 194 14.35 14.97 1.83
C GLY A 194 13.04 15.37 2.49
N GLU A 195 11.97 14.62 2.24
CA GLU A 195 10.65 14.84 2.84
C GLU A 195 10.68 14.70 4.37
N MET A 196 11.37 13.68 4.88
CA MET A 196 11.58 13.49 6.32
C MET A 196 12.24 14.72 6.94
N ARG A 197 13.33 15.22 6.34
CA ARG A 197 14.04 16.40 6.85
C ARG A 197 13.22 17.67 6.76
N ALA A 198 12.47 17.86 5.68
CA ALA A 198 11.54 18.98 5.56
C ALA A 198 10.50 18.99 6.68
N ALA A 199 9.90 17.80 6.99
CA ALA A 199 8.91 17.65 8.04
C ALA A 199 9.48 17.79 9.47
N THR A 200 10.80 17.66 9.65
CA THR A 200 11.47 17.65 10.96
C THR A 200 12.47 18.81 11.13
N HIS A 201 12.39 19.84 10.29
CA HIS A 201 13.33 20.99 10.33
C HIS A 201 14.80 20.56 10.24
N GLY A 202 15.12 19.57 9.42
CA GLY A 202 16.48 19.08 9.17
C GLY A 202 16.91 17.90 10.05
N VAL A 203 16.12 17.50 11.04
CA VAL A 203 16.47 16.42 11.96
C VAL A 203 16.32 15.05 11.30
N ASN A 204 17.30 14.18 11.50
CA ASN A 204 17.29 12.82 10.99
C ASN A 204 16.61 11.86 12.00
N THR A 205 15.36 11.53 11.78
CA THR A 205 14.56 10.66 12.64
C THR A 205 14.47 9.21 12.13
N HIS A 206 14.06 9.03 10.87
CA HIS A 206 13.65 7.73 10.31
C HIS A 206 14.51 7.23 9.14
N LYS A 207 15.76 7.71 8.96
CA LYS A 207 16.62 7.27 7.85
C LYS A 207 16.78 5.74 7.79
N GLY A 208 16.99 5.09 8.94
CA GLY A 208 17.05 3.62 9.02
C GLY A 208 15.74 2.94 8.67
N ALA A 209 14.63 3.53 9.06
CA ALA A 209 13.28 3.03 8.76
C ALA A 209 12.92 3.22 7.28
N ILE A 210 13.30 4.33 6.65
CA ILE A 210 13.18 4.55 5.21
C ILE A 210 13.83 3.38 4.48
N PHE A 211 15.05 3.03 4.81
CA PHE A 211 15.75 1.90 4.21
C PHE A 211 15.04 0.58 4.48
N SER A 212 14.83 0.20 5.75
CA SER A 212 14.35 -1.13 6.13
C SER A 212 12.87 -1.36 5.79
N ILE A 213 11.98 -0.43 6.16
CA ILE A 213 10.54 -0.57 5.92
C ILE A 213 10.22 -0.36 4.44
N GLY A 214 10.96 0.50 3.73
CA GLY A 214 10.83 0.67 2.29
C GLY A 214 11.07 -0.64 1.53
N ILE A 215 12.12 -1.40 1.90
CA ILE A 215 12.39 -2.72 1.30
C ILE A 215 11.26 -3.71 1.63
N VAL A 216 10.75 -3.72 2.86
CA VAL A 216 9.60 -4.57 3.23
C VAL A 216 8.36 -4.20 2.43
N CYS A 217 8.05 -2.93 2.27
CA CYS A 217 6.92 -2.48 1.44
C CYS A 217 7.05 -2.93 -0.01
N ALA A 218 8.26 -2.88 -0.57
CA ALA A 218 8.51 -3.37 -1.93
C ALA A 218 8.39 -4.89 -2.02
N ALA A 219 8.87 -5.64 -1.03
CA ALA A 219 8.68 -7.09 -0.96
C ALA A 219 7.19 -7.47 -0.92
N LEU A 220 6.39 -6.74 -0.13
CA LEU A 220 4.92 -6.90 -0.13
C LEU A 220 4.32 -6.65 -1.52
N GLY A 221 4.82 -5.65 -2.25
CA GLY A 221 4.38 -5.36 -3.62
C GLY A 221 4.69 -6.48 -4.61
N ARG A 222 5.81 -7.18 -4.45
CA ARG A 222 6.20 -8.33 -5.30
C ARG A 222 5.38 -9.58 -5.00
N LEU A 223 4.91 -9.72 -3.77
CA LEU A 223 4.20 -10.91 -3.31
C LEU A 223 2.68 -10.78 -3.48
N ASP A 224 2.02 -11.94 -3.69
CA ASP A 224 0.57 -12.02 -3.62
C ASP A 224 0.05 -11.57 -2.23
N ARG A 225 -1.07 -10.88 -2.22
CA ARG A 225 -1.70 -10.36 -1.00
C ARG A 225 -1.97 -11.46 0.05
N ALA A 226 -2.28 -12.67 -0.37
CA ALA A 226 -2.54 -13.81 0.51
C ALA A 226 -1.30 -14.19 1.35
N VAL A 227 -0.10 -13.86 0.86
CA VAL A 227 1.19 -14.20 1.52
C VAL A 227 1.58 -13.17 2.57
N TRP A 228 0.99 -12.00 2.60
CA TRP A 228 1.39 -10.89 3.49
C TRP A 228 1.29 -11.23 4.99
N ALA A 229 0.47 -12.21 5.34
CA ALA A 229 0.34 -12.70 6.72
C ALA A 229 1.44 -13.68 7.14
N ASP A 230 2.33 -14.07 6.22
CA ASP A 230 3.47 -14.95 6.48
C ASP A 230 4.79 -14.14 6.52
N PRO A 231 5.28 -13.76 7.71
CA PRO A 231 6.50 -12.97 7.85
C PRO A 231 7.74 -13.67 7.28
N ALA A 232 7.80 -15.00 7.33
CA ALA A 232 8.97 -15.74 6.84
C ALA A 232 9.10 -15.61 5.33
N ARG A 233 8.01 -15.69 4.59
CA ARG A 233 7.98 -15.48 3.14
C ARG A 233 8.30 -14.05 2.75
N VAL A 234 7.78 -13.07 3.49
CA VAL A 234 8.10 -11.65 3.26
C VAL A 234 9.58 -11.40 3.48
N LEU A 235 10.16 -11.91 4.56
CA LEU A 235 11.59 -11.74 4.85
C LEU A 235 12.50 -12.50 3.86
N ALA A 236 12.06 -13.65 3.35
CA ALA A 236 12.76 -14.36 2.28
C ALA A 236 12.82 -13.51 1.00
N GLU A 237 11.72 -12.85 0.62
CA GLU A 237 11.70 -11.95 -0.54
C GLU A 237 12.61 -10.73 -0.31
N VAL A 238 12.59 -10.12 0.88
CA VAL A 238 13.54 -9.06 1.28
C VAL A 238 14.99 -9.52 1.09
N SER A 239 15.32 -10.72 1.57
CA SER A 239 16.66 -11.30 1.43
C SER A 239 17.08 -11.48 -0.03
N THR A 240 16.16 -11.94 -0.87
CA THR A 240 16.40 -12.11 -2.32
C THR A 240 16.62 -10.76 -3.01
N MET A 241 15.82 -9.74 -2.69
CA MET A 241 15.96 -8.38 -3.23
C MET A 241 17.30 -7.74 -2.85
N THR A 242 17.81 -8.02 -1.65
CA THR A 242 19.04 -7.44 -1.11
C THR A 242 20.26 -8.32 -1.25
N ALA A 243 20.15 -9.42 -2.01
CA ALA A 243 21.25 -10.36 -2.22
C ALA A 243 22.50 -9.66 -2.81
N GLY A 244 23.64 -9.87 -2.20
CA GLY A 244 24.91 -9.29 -2.61
C GLY A 244 25.10 -7.80 -2.32
N LEU A 245 24.11 -7.11 -1.72
CA LEU A 245 24.18 -5.69 -1.41
C LEU A 245 25.38 -5.34 -0.53
N THR A 246 25.56 -6.08 0.55
CA THR A 246 26.68 -5.85 1.47
C THR A 246 28.05 -6.09 0.84
N ALA A 247 28.15 -7.00 -0.12
CA ALA A 247 29.40 -7.24 -0.84
C ALA A 247 29.74 -6.09 -1.78
N LYS A 248 28.74 -5.51 -2.45
CA LYS A 248 28.91 -4.38 -3.37
C LYS A 248 29.16 -3.05 -2.63
N ASP A 249 28.33 -2.73 -1.62
CA ASP A 249 28.38 -1.44 -0.94
C ASP A 249 29.60 -1.31 0.03
N PHE A 250 30.19 -2.44 0.41
CA PHE A 250 31.40 -2.46 1.25
C PHE A 250 32.66 -2.92 0.51
N ALA A 251 32.58 -3.17 -0.80
CA ALA A 251 33.76 -3.45 -1.62
C ALA A 251 34.69 -2.23 -1.59
N GLY A 252 35.95 -2.43 -1.12
CA GLY A 252 36.95 -1.36 -1.02
C GLY A 252 36.78 -0.38 0.14
N VAL A 253 35.79 -0.55 1.04
CA VAL A 253 35.66 0.26 2.24
C VAL A 253 36.74 -0.11 3.25
N THR A 254 37.67 0.80 3.53
CA THR A 254 38.73 0.70 4.55
C THR A 254 38.35 1.51 5.81
N ALA A 255 39.11 1.37 6.91
CA ALA A 255 38.87 2.17 8.12
C ALA A 255 39.06 3.67 7.85
N GLU A 256 39.94 3.99 6.90
CA GLU A 256 40.34 5.37 6.56
C GLU A 256 39.30 6.05 5.66
N ASN A 257 38.60 5.28 4.81
CA ASN A 257 37.62 5.82 3.85
C ASN A 257 36.15 5.58 4.26
N ALA A 258 35.89 5.02 5.45
CA ALA A 258 34.53 4.81 5.95
C ALA A 258 33.84 6.13 6.30
N VAL A 259 32.84 6.52 5.53
CA VAL A 259 32.11 7.80 5.69
C VAL A 259 30.89 7.67 6.60
N THR A 260 30.12 6.58 6.45
CA THR A 260 28.86 6.41 7.19
C THR A 260 29.06 5.67 8.53
N ALA A 261 28.16 5.93 9.50
CA ALA A 261 28.16 5.23 10.79
C ALA A 261 28.11 3.70 10.63
N GLY A 262 27.27 3.19 9.71
CA GLY A 262 27.19 1.75 9.44
C GLY A 262 28.45 1.14 8.83
N GLN A 263 29.21 1.93 8.03
CA GLN A 263 30.52 1.51 7.53
C GLN A 263 31.57 1.43 8.65
N LYS A 264 31.52 2.34 9.61
CA LYS A 264 32.41 2.39 10.78
C LYS A 264 32.09 1.26 11.77
N ASP A 265 30.82 1.05 12.06
CA ASP A 265 30.36 0.10 13.07
C ASP A 265 30.62 -1.37 12.69
N ARG A 266 30.44 -1.73 11.42
CA ARG A 266 30.72 -3.10 10.94
C ARG A 266 32.17 -3.53 11.13
N LYS A 267 33.11 -2.58 11.17
CA LYS A 267 34.52 -2.91 11.42
C LYS A 267 34.84 -3.06 12.91
N SER A 268 34.22 -2.24 13.77
CA SER A 268 34.36 -2.39 15.23
C SER A 268 33.84 -3.76 15.69
N THR A 269 32.68 -4.19 15.13
CA THR A 269 32.09 -5.50 15.46
C THR A 269 32.93 -6.68 14.95
N ARG A 270 33.58 -6.58 13.78
CA ARG A 270 34.51 -7.62 13.28
C ARG A 270 35.81 -7.68 14.06
N GLN A 271 36.34 -6.55 14.50
CA GLN A 271 37.54 -6.52 15.36
C GLN A 271 37.25 -7.12 16.74
N ASN A 272 36.10 -6.82 17.35
CA ASN A 272 35.72 -7.41 18.64
C ASN A 272 35.43 -8.91 18.56
N SER A 273 34.90 -9.42 17.45
CA SER A 273 34.70 -10.88 17.29
C SER A 273 36.01 -11.64 17.07
N SER A 274 37.04 -11.02 16.52
CA SER A 274 38.38 -11.63 16.37
C SER A 274 39.20 -11.61 17.66
N HIS A 275 38.93 -10.69 18.59
CA HIS A 275 39.58 -10.66 19.90
C HIS A 275 38.86 -11.49 20.99
N GLY A 276 37.56 -11.80 20.78
CA GLY A 276 36.77 -12.58 21.73
C GLY A 276 37.08 -14.10 21.79
N VAL A 277 37.88 -14.63 20.86
CA VAL A 277 38.19 -16.05 20.76
C VAL A 277 39.51 -16.40 21.48
N GLN A 278 40.36 -15.42 21.88
CA GLN A 278 41.65 -15.68 22.46
C GLN A 278 41.72 -15.63 24.01
N SER A 279 40.62 -15.41 24.73
CA SER A 279 40.67 -15.28 26.19
C SER A 279 39.74 -16.24 26.96
N ARG A 280 39.60 -17.49 26.52
CA ARG A 280 39.02 -18.54 27.36
C ARG A 280 39.64 -19.89 27.04
N MET A 281 40.78 -20.18 27.63
CA MET A 281 41.15 -21.52 28.11
C MET A 281 42.01 -21.37 29.36
N PRO A 282 41.73 -22.22 30.37
CA PRO A 282 42.33 -22.15 31.68
C PRO A 282 43.80 -22.57 31.72
#